data_44dcb9f9ba1f40647cc688c2198589c9
#
_entry.id   44dcb9f9ba1f40647cc688c2198589c9
#
_cell.length_a   1.000
_cell.length_b   1.000
_cell.length_c   1.000
_cell.angle_alpha   90.00
_cell.angle_beta   90.00
_cell.angle_gamma   90.00
#
_symmetry.space_group_name_H-M   'P 1'
#
loop_
_entity.id
_entity.type
_entity.pdbx_description
1 polymer ?
#
loop_
_entity_poly.entity_id
_entity_poly.type
_entity_poly.pdbx_seq_one_letter_code
_entity_poly.pdbx_strand_id
1 'polypeptide(L)'
;LLRVVIDEVHGFLGTERGAQVQSLLRRVEDATGRIVPRIGLSATIGDASAAAEFLRPGAGGSVAVVRSFEPHRVRIQVRGYRAPARSEGGEEGLDPEEAIARDLFGLRGTDNLVFVNSRAAVERYADLLAELSDRAGVPCEFWPHHGSLAAGVRRHAEASLKGHGPATAVCTSTLELGIDIGTAESVAQVGPPPSVASLRQRLGRSGRRGGPAAIRIHVIEGDVLDPVGRLRPALVQAIAAVRLLGQRWYEPVPPGVRHLSTLVQQILSLISERSGVAPNEAHRVLCGGPGAAFAGVTEVEFARILRSMEDRGLVEGAEDGTALLGAQGERVVGRHTFYAAFRTPVEYRVAGEGRELGTLPVVRPLCVGQPMLFAGRRWVVSAVHEGRRLVEVEQAPSAVAPEFGGLGMSVAGRVREEMLVIYRGEDVPPYLDPSARDLLAEGREAFTRLELGERPLLPWGGGTFAFCWAGDPALDAMALALRAREVMAFPHGPAVRVPTRPEELRAHLAALAASPPPEGADLARGVGVAHEKHDRYLPRDLLLTEHAARALDVAGAWRVIERLIEEEERHDRAG
;
A
#
# COMPACT_ATOMS: atom_id res chain seq x y z
N LEU A 1 -29.72 -19.16 1.68
CA LEU A 1 -29.15 -17.82 1.52
C LEU A 1 -30.05 -17.02 0.56
N LEU A 2 -30.59 -15.87 1.00
CA LEU A 2 -31.50 -15.06 0.21
C LEU A 2 -30.77 -13.97 -0.58
N ARG A 3 -29.74 -13.36 0.03
CA ARG A 3 -28.87 -12.33 -0.57
C ARG A 3 -27.57 -12.22 0.22
N VAL A 4 -26.54 -11.62 -0.39
CA VAL A 4 -25.25 -11.31 0.25
C VAL A 4 -25.04 -9.81 0.19
N VAL A 5 -24.66 -9.22 1.31
CA VAL A 5 -24.22 -7.82 1.40
C VAL A 5 -22.72 -7.83 1.69
N ILE A 6 -21.95 -7.13 0.85
CA ILE A 6 -20.50 -6.95 1.00
C ILE A 6 -20.29 -5.49 1.37
N ASP A 7 -20.00 -5.27 2.64
CA ASP A 7 -19.66 -3.93 3.14
C ASP A 7 -18.21 -3.58 2.81
N GLU A 8 -17.94 -2.30 2.58
CA GLU A 8 -16.62 -1.78 2.18
C GLU A 8 -16.04 -2.55 0.97
N VAL A 9 -16.86 -2.76 -0.07
CA VAL A 9 -16.49 -3.59 -1.24
C VAL A 9 -15.19 -3.14 -1.90
N HIS A 10 -14.84 -1.85 -1.82
CA HIS A 10 -13.58 -1.33 -2.35
C HIS A 10 -12.33 -2.01 -1.72
N GLY A 11 -12.40 -2.44 -0.45
CA GLY A 11 -11.31 -3.15 0.21
C GLY A 11 -11.07 -4.58 -0.29
N PHE A 12 -11.95 -5.08 -1.16
CA PHE A 12 -11.83 -6.39 -1.80
C PHE A 12 -11.36 -6.31 -3.24
N LEU A 13 -11.53 -5.15 -3.90
CA LEU A 13 -11.20 -4.98 -5.31
C LEU A 13 -9.70 -5.22 -5.56
N GLY A 14 -9.36 -6.10 -6.51
CA GLY A 14 -7.98 -6.40 -6.89
C GLY A 14 -7.14 -7.09 -5.81
N THR A 15 -7.75 -7.68 -4.78
CA THR A 15 -7.05 -8.35 -3.68
C THR A 15 -7.27 -9.87 -3.67
N GLU A 16 -6.30 -10.62 -3.12
CA GLU A 16 -6.43 -12.07 -2.90
C GLU A 16 -7.67 -12.42 -2.05
N ARG A 17 -7.98 -11.57 -1.06
CA ARG A 17 -9.19 -11.71 -0.24
C ARG A 17 -10.45 -11.57 -1.08
N GLY A 18 -10.47 -10.62 -2.00
CA GLY A 18 -11.59 -10.39 -2.91
C GLY A 18 -11.83 -11.58 -3.84
N ALA A 19 -10.77 -12.09 -4.47
CA ALA A 19 -10.83 -13.29 -5.32
C ALA A 19 -11.33 -14.51 -4.54
N GLN A 20 -10.90 -14.69 -3.30
CA GLN A 20 -11.39 -15.75 -2.42
C GLN A 20 -12.91 -15.61 -2.16
N VAL A 21 -13.38 -14.41 -1.82
CA VAL A 21 -14.82 -14.15 -1.58
C VAL A 21 -15.65 -14.42 -2.84
N GLN A 22 -15.20 -13.96 -4.01
CA GLN A 22 -15.87 -14.22 -5.29
C GLN A 22 -15.97 -15.73 -5.57
N SER A 23 -14.86 -16.46 -5.39
CA SER A 23 -14.81 -17.91 -5.59
C SER A 23 -15.76 -18.66 -4.66
N LEU A 24 -15.78 -18.31 -3.37
CA LEU A 24 -16.70 -18.91 -2.39
C LEU A 24 -18.17 -18.63 -2.74
N LEU A 25 -18.50 -17.39 -3.17
CA LEU A 25 -19.85 -17.05 -3.61
C LEU A 25 -20.27 -17.81 -4.86
N ARG A 26 -19.35 -18.01 -5.81
CA ARG A 26 -19.59 -18.83 -7.00
C ARG A 26 -19.86 -20.28 -6.63
N ARG A 27 -19.08 -20.87 -5.71
CA ARG A 27 -19.27 -22.24 -5.22
C ARG A 27 -20.60 -22.43 -4.51
N VAL A 28 -21.05 -21.45 -3.73
CA VAL A 28 -22.39 -21.46 -3.12
C VAL A 28 -23.48 -21.46 -4.19
N GLU A 29 -23.34 -20.67 -5.25
CA GLU A 29 -24.28 -20.64 -6.37
C GLU A 29 -24.27 -21.97 -7.16
N ASP A 30 -23.09 -22.56 -7.38
CA ASP A 30 -22.94 -23.88 -8.02
C ASP A 30 -23.63 -24.99 -7.20
N ALA A 31 -23.35 -25.03 -5.88
CA ALA A 31 -23.93 -26.04 -4.98
C ALA A 31 -25.45 -25.92 -4.80
N THR A 32 -26.00 -24.72 -4.89
CA THR A 32 -27.43 -24.46 -4.69
C THR A 32 -28.24 -24.44 -5.98
N GLY A 33 -27.57 -24.38 -7.14
CA GLY A 33 -28.21 -24.19 -8.46
C GLY A 33 -28.94 -22.84 -8.60
N ARG A 34 -28.65 -21.84 -7.74
CA ARG A 34 -29.37 -20.58 -7.67
C ARG A 34 -28.40 -19.40 -7.69
N ILE A 35 -28.72 -18.39 -8.49
CA ILE A 35 -28.04 -17.09 -8.46
C ILE A 35 -28.42 -16.35 -7.16
N VAL A 36 -27.43 -16.00 -6.34
CA VAL A 36 -27.63 -15.26 -5.10
C VAL A 36 -27.46 -13.74 -5.37
N PRO A 37 -28.46 -12.90 -5.12
CA PRO A 37 -28.32 -11.45 -5.25
C PRO A 37 -27.20 -10.91 -4.36
N ARG A 38 -26.34 -10.04 -4.93
CA ARG A 38 -25.19 -9.45 -4.25
C ARG A 38 -25.34 -7.93 -4.20
N ILE A 39 -25.07 -7.34 -3.05
CA ILE A 39 -25.13 -5.90 -2.79
C ILE A 39 -23.75 -5.49 -2.28
N GLY A 40 -23.12 -4.52 -2.95
CA GLY A 40 -21.87 -3.91 -2.50
C GLY A 40 -22.14 -2.53 -1.91
N LEU A 41 -21.59 -2.25 -0.75
CA LEU A 41 -21.59 -0.93 -0.11
C LEU A 41 -20.17 -0.37 -0.10
N SER A 42 -20.02 0.92 -0.42
CA SER A 42 -18.73 1.59 -0.33
C SER A 42 -18.86 3.10 -0.30
N ALA A 43 -17.99 3.75 0.46
CA ALA A 43 -17.86 5.20 0.48
C ALA A 43 -16.85 5.73 -0.55
N THR A 44 -15.97 4.87 -1.10
CA THR A 44 -14.82 5.25 -1.93
C THR A 44 -14.68 4.31 -3.12
N ILE A 45 -15.47 4.53 -4.16
CA ILE A 45 -15.34 3.80 -5.43
C ILE A 45 -14.95 4.80 -6.51
N GLY A 46 -13.74 4.70 -7.03
CA GLY A 46 -13.28 5.47 -8.17
C GLY A 46 -13.98 5.02 -9.46
N ASP A 47 -13.95 3.71 -9.69
CA ASP A 47 -14.58 3.06 -10.82
C ASP A 47 -15.72 2.14 -10.36
N ALA A 48 -16.96 2.58 -10.60
CA ALA A 48 -18.14 1.79 -10.30
C ALA A 48 -18.24 0.52 -11.17
N SER A 49 -17.63 0.51 -12.36
CA SER A 49 -17.61 -0.66 -13.24
C SER A 49 -16.76 -1.78 -12.65
N ALA A 50 -15.63 -1.47 -12.04
CA ALA A 50 -14.79 -2.45 -11.34
C ALA A 50 -15.53 -3.08 -10.15
N ALA A 51 -16.29 -2.30 -9.39
CA ALA A 51 -17.11 -2.82 -8.31
C ALA A 51 -18.29 -3.67 -8.80
N ALA A 52 -18.93 -3.27 -9.89
CA ALA A 52 -19.97 -4.03 -10.53
C ALA A 52 -19.46 -5.37 -11.06
N GLU A 53 -18.28 -5.36 -11.71
CA GLU A 53 -17.61 -6.55 -12.19
C GLU A 53 -17.16 -7.46 -11.03
N PHE A 54 -16.70 -6.88 -9.92
CA PHE A 54 -16.41 -7.66 -8.70
C PHE A 54 -17.66 -8.36 -8.16
N LEU A 55 -18.81 -7.69 -8.12
CA LEU A 55 -20.06 -8.28 -7.64
C LEU A 55 -20.59 -9.35 -8.61
N ARG A 56 -20.40 -9.17 -9.91
CA ARG A 56 -20.84 -10.09 -10.97
C ARG A 56 -19.78 -10.21 -12.05
N PRO A 57 -18.75 -11.05 -11.84
CA PRO A 57 -17.71 -11.27 -12.85
C PRO A 57 -18.29 -11.72 -14.18
N GLY A 58 -17.90 -11.05 -15.29
CA GLY A 58 -18.40 -11.29 -16.62
C GLY A 58 -19.85 -10.82 -16.88
N ALA A 59 -20.50 -10.20 -15.89
CA ALA A 59 -21.86 -9.68 -15.99
C ALA A 59 -22.06 -8.35 -15.20
N GLY A 60 -20.99 -7.59 -15.00
CA GLY A 60 -21.02 -6.32 -14.25
C GLY A 60 -22.03 -5.31 -14.77
N GLY A 61 -22.30 -5.31 -16.09
CA GLY A 61 -23.33 -4.45 -16.70
C GLY A 61 -24.77 -4.69 -16.21
N SER A 62 -25.04 -5.82 -15.54
CA SER A 62 -26.34 -6.13 -14.92
C SER A 62 -26.49 -5.54 -13.50
N VAL A 63 -25.43 -4.95 -12.93
CA VAL A 63 -25.43 -4.41 -11.57
C VAL A 63 -25.90 -2.95 -11.59
N ALA A 64 -26.99 -2.67 -10.89
CA ALA A 64 -27.47 -1.29 -10.71
C ALA A 64 -26.55 -0.53 -9.74
N VAL A 65 -26.07 0.63 -10.18
CA VAL A 65 -25.22 1.52 -9.36
C VAL A 65 -26.08 2.66 -8.82
N VAL A 66 -26.24 2.71 -7.50
CA VAL A 66 -26.93 3.81 -6.82
C VAL A 66 -25.90 4.69 -6.13
N ARG A 67 -25.89 5.98 -6.47
CA ARG A 67 -24.99 6.97 -5.85
C ARG A 67 -25.80 7.95 -5.01
N SER A 68 -25.43 8.11 -3.76
CA SER A 68 -25.93 9.15 -2.88
C SER A 68 -24.82 10.16 -2.59
N PHE A 69 -25.11 11.43 -2.73
CA PHE A 69 -24.16 12.50 -2.48
C PHE A 69 -24.74 13.42 -1.41
N GLU A 70 -24.29 13.28 -0.20
CA GLU A 70 -24.50 14.31 0.81
C GLU A 70 -23.30 15.26 0.82
N PRO A 71 -23.52 16.57 0.62
CA PRO A 71 -22.44 17.55 0.70
C PRO A 71 -21.99 17.71 2.16
N HIS A 72 -20.88 17.07 2.51
CA HIS A 72 -20.26 17.29 3.81
C HIS A 72 -19.28 18.47 3.73
N ARG A 73 -19.38 19.40 4.69
CA ARG A 73 -18.35 20.42 4.87
C ARG A 73 -17.07 19.74 5.32
N VAL A 74 -15.95 20.07 4.66
CA VAL A 74 -14.65 19.52 4.94
C VAL A 74 -13.71 20.63 5.36
N ARG A 75 -12.92 20.40 6.41
CA ARG A 75 -11.81 21.26 6.84
C ARG A 75 -10.52 20.50 6.64
N ILE A 76 -9.66 21.01 5.77
CA ILE A 76 -8.34 20.43 5.51
C ILE A 76 -7.29 21.45 5.90
N GLN A 77 -6.21 21.00 6.53
CA GLN A 77 -5.01 21.77 6.79
C GLN A 77 -3.79 20.91 6.45
N VAL A 78 -2.83 21.46 5.72
CA VAL A 78 -1.55 20.83 5.44
C VAL A 78 -0.46 21.65 6.10
N ARG A 79 0.37 21.01 6.93
CA ARG A 79 1.45 21.61 7.70
C ARG A 79 2.79 21.04 7.24
N GLY A 80 3.74 21.95 7.00
CA GLY A 80 5.08 21.61 6.55
C GLY A 80 6.10 21.66 7.69
N TYR A 81 7.01 20.68 7.73
CA TYR A 81 8.12 20.63 8.68
C TYR A 81 9.41 20.36 7.93
N ARG A 82 10.50 21.03 8.33
CA ARG A 82 11.82 20.83 7.75
C ARG A 82 12.63 19.90 8.63
N ALA A 83 13.25 18.90 8.05
CA ALA A 83 14.33 18.21 8.72
C ALA A 83 15.51 19.19 8.90
N PRO A 84 16.22 19.17 10.05
CA PRO A 84 17.40 19.99 10.23
C PRO A 84 18.44 19.62 9.18
N ALA A 85 19.09 20.63 8.58
CA ALA A 85 20.23 20.39 7.71
C ALA A 85 21.33 19.71 8.52
N ARG A 86 21.97 18.68 7.96
CA ARG A 86 23.16 18.05 8.56
C ARG A 86 24.31 19.05 8.52
N SER A 87 24.38 19.96 9.48
CA SER A 87 25.52 20.85 9.66
C SER A 87 26.44 20.28 10.73
N GLU A 88 27.70 20.08 10.38
CA GLU A 88 28.76 19.87 11.37
C GLU A 88 28.87 21.13 12.24
N GLY A 89 28.26 21.14 13.44
CA GLY A 89 28.48 22.15 14.47
C GLY A 89 27.49 23.31 14.57
N GLY A 90 26.26 23.21 14.04
CA GLY A 90 25.20 24.24 14.20
C GLY A 90 24.19 23.88 15.29
N GLU A 91 23.49 24.89 15.82
CA GLU A 91 22.38 24.71 16.77
C GLU A 91 21.40 23.65 16.25
N GLU A 92 21.12 22.63 17.05
CA GLU A 92 20.14 21.61 16.75
C GLU A 92 18.77 22.25 16.58
N GLY A 93 18.33 22.42 15.33
CA GLY A 93 16.94 22.75 15.05
C GLY A 93 16.02 21.69 15.66
N LEU A 94 14.83 22.08 16.06
CA LEU A 94 13.86 21.15 16.66
C LEU A 94 13.66 19.96 15.75
N ASP A 95 13.75 18.74 16.30
CA ASP A 95 13.43 17.51 15.55
C ASP A 95 12.01 17.64 14.97
N PRO A 96 11.83 17.51 13.65
CA PRO A 96 10.51 17.65 13.02
C PRO A 96 9.48 16.64 13.55
N GLU A 97 9.91 15.45 13.99
CA GLU A 97 9.02 14.49 14.64
C GLU A 97 8.54 14.99 15.99
N GLU A 98 9.42 15.61 16.78
CA GLU A 98 9.04 16.26 18.03
C GLU A 98 8.12 17.47 17.82
N ALA A 99 8.35 18.24 16.75
CA ALA A 99 7.49 19.37 16.40
C ALA A 99 6.07 18.89 16.04
N ILE A 100 5.96 17.82 15.24
CA ILE A 100 4.68 17.17 14.95
C ILE A 100 4.04 16.61 16.22
N ALA A 101 4.82 15.93 17.07
CA ALA A 101 4.29 15.39 18.33
C ALA A 101 3.73 16.49 19.24
N ARG A 102 4.35 17.67 19.30
CA ARG A 102 3.81 18.84 20.05
C ARG A 102 2.50 19.35 19.44
N ASP A 103 2.38 19.39 18.11
CA ASP A 103 1.14 19.76 17.44
C ASP A 103 0.03 18.75 17.69
N LEU A 104 0.35 17.46 17.66
CA LEU A 104 -0.57 16.38 17.98
C LEU A 104 -0.96 16.38 19.47
N PHE A 105 -0.03 16.71 20.36
CA PHE A 105 -0.29 16.87 21.77
C PHE A 105 -1.32 17.98 22.06
N GLY A 106 -1.37 19.01 21.22
CA GLY A 106 -2.41 20.05 21.26
C GLY A 106 -3.83 19.57 20.94
N LEU A 107 -4.02 18.32 20.48
CA LEU A 107 -5.34 17.71 20.26
C LEU A 107 -5.96 17.10 21.53
N ARG A 108 -5.26 17.17 22.66
CA ARG A 108 -5.76 16.65 23.94
C ARG A 108 -7.13 17.22 24.31
N GLY A 109 -7.85 16.46 25.12
CA GLY A 109 -9.18 16.85 25.61
C GLY A 109 -10.32 16.48 24.66
N THR A 110 -10.03 15.88 23.49
CA THR A 110 -11.02 15.41 22.52
C THR A 110 -10.64 14.05 21.93
N ASP A 111 -11.59 13.39 21.27
CA ASP A 111 -11.36 12.12 20.57
C ASP A 111 -10.76 12.36 19.20
N ASN A 112 -9.58 11.80 18.93
CA ASN A 112 -8.91 11.98 17.65
C ASN A 112 -8.31 10.67 17.12
N LEU A 113 -8.05 10.65 15.80
CA LEU A 113 -7.29 9.61 15.16
C LEU A 113 -6.06 10.21 14.49
N VAL A 114 -4.90 9.65 14.77
CA VAL A 114 -3.63 10.03 14.14
C VAL A 114 -3.17 8.87 13.26
N PHE A 115 -3.31 9.01 11.96
CA PHE A 115 -2.84 8.01 11.00
C PHE A 115 -1.38 8.26 10.63
N VAL A 116 -0.60 7.19 10.65
CA VAL A 116 0.79 7.17 10.21
C VAL A 116 1.01 6.04 9.20
N ASN A 117 2.08 6.13 8.40
CA ASN A 117 2.28 5.21 7.26
C ASN A 117 3.04 3.92 7.63
N SER A 118 3.48 3.75 8.87
CA SER A 118 4.16 2.52 9.32
C SER A 118 3.85 2.19 10.78
N ARG A 119 3.97 0.90 11.15
CA ARG A 119 3.83 0.45 12.54
C ARG A 119 4.91 1.09 13.44
N ALA A 120 6.11 1.24 12.91
CA ALA A 120 7.22 1.89 13.61
C ALA A 120 6.90 3.35 13.93
N ALA A 121 6.31 4.09 12.99
CA ALA A 121 5.87 5.45 13.24
C ALA A 121 4.74 5.52 14.28
N VAL A 122 3.83 4.52 14.34
CA VAL A 122 2.83 4.45 15.43
C VAL A 122 3.53 4.43 16.79
N GLU A 123 4.50 3.52 16.96
CA GLU A 123 5.21 3.36 18.23
C GLU A 123 6.04 4.60 18.57
N ARG A 124 6.70 5.19 17.56
CA ARG A 124 7.52 6.40 17.73
C ARG A 124 6.68 7.59 18.20
N TYR A 125 5.55 7.88 17.52
CA TYR A 125 4.69 8.98 17.92
C TYR A 125 3.95 8.73 19.25
N ALA A 126 3.57 7.47 19.53
CA ALA A 126 2.98 7.13 20.82
C ALA A 126 3.97 7.35 21.98
N ASP A 127 5.25 7.01 21.79
CA ASP A 127 6.32 7.25 22.77
C ASP A 127 6.56 8.75 22.99
N LEU A 128 6.71 9.53 21.91
CA LEU A 128 6.88 10.99 22.01
C LEU A 128 5.71 11.68 22.73
N LEU A 129 4.48 11.25 22.43
CA LEU A 129 3.27 11.81 23.05
C LEU A 129 3.12 11.39 24.53
N ALA A 130 3.58 10.18 24.89
CA ALA A 130 3.65 9.74 26.28
C ALA A 130 4.68 10.58 27.06
N GLU A 131 5.89 10.81 26.51
CA GLU A 131 6.90 11.67 27.12
C GLU A 131 6.40 13.13 27.31
N LEU A 132 5.69 13.67 26.31
CA LEU A 132 5.10 15.01 26.43
C LEU A 132 4.03 15.06 27.53
N SER A 133 3.25 13.98 27.69
CA SER A 133 2.25 13.89 28.78
C SER A 133 2.92 13.85 30.14
N ASP A 134 3.99 13.05 30.29
CA ASP A 134 4.76 12.95 31.53
C ASP A 134 5.42 14.27 31.90
N ARG A 135 6.06 14.93 30.92
CA ARG A 135 6.70 16.25 31.10
C ARG A 135 5.68 17.33 31.49
N ALA A 136 4.46 17.25 30.98
CA ALA A 136 3.38 18.18 31.31
C ALA A 136 2.65 17.84 32.61
N GLY A 137 2.94 16.70 33.25
CA GLY A 137 2.27 16.22 34.46
C GLY A 137 0.79 15.90 34.25
N VAL A 138 0.39 15.44 33.05
CA VAL A 138 -1.01 15.17 32.69
C VAL A 138 -1.20 13.70 32.29
N PRO A 139 -2.41 13.14 32.46
CA PRO A 139 -2.70 11.78 32.00
C PRO A 139 -2.42 11.62 30.51
N CYS A 140 -1.85 10.46 30.13
CA CYS A 140 -1.64 10.11 28.73
C CYS A 140 -2.97 9.70 28.10
N GLU A 141 -3.41 10.41 27.07
CA GLU A 141 -4.62 10.16 26.28
C GLU A 141 -4.33 9.49 24.93
N PHE A 142 -3.05 9.11 24.68
CA PHE A 142 -2.57 8.64 23.38
C PHE A 142 -2.29 7.14 23.40
N TRP A 143 -2.93 6.40 22.49
CA TRP A 143 -2.90 4.94 22.46
C TRP A 143 -2.41 4.44 21.10
N PRO A 144 -1.37 3.58 21.04
CA PRO A 144 -0.96 2.96 19.78
C PRO A 144 -2.00 1.93 19.33
N HIS A 145 -2.25 1.85 18.00
CA HIS A 145 -3.16 0.89 17.41
C HIS A 145 -2.67 0.39 16.05
N HIS A 146 -2.18 -0.83 15.99
CA HIS A 146 -1.80 -1.50 14.75
C HIS A 146 -1.96 -3.02 14.86
N GLY A 147 -1.95 -3.72 13.71
CA GLY A 147 -2.27 -5.15 13.61
C GLY A 147 -1.35 -6.09 14.40
N SER A 148 -0.12 -5.68 14.72
CA SER A 148 0.86 -6.49 15.46
C SER A 148 0.72 -6.41 16.98
N LEU A 149 -0.09 -5.49 17.52
CA LEU A 149 -0.36 -5.41 18.94
C LEU A 149 -1.25 -6.57 19.43
N ALA A 150 -1.03 -7.04 20.66
CA ALA A 150 -1.91 -8.03 21.30
C ALA A 150 -3.36 -7.54 21.30
N ALA A 151 -4.29 -8.48 21.16
CA ALA A 151 -5.73 -8.16 21.12
C ALA A 151 -6.20 -7.38 22.35
N GLY A 152 -5.59 -7.61 23.52
CA GLY A 152 -5.88 -6.86 24.75
C GLY A 152 -5.51 -5.38 24.63
N VAL A 153 -4.32 -5.05 24.09
CA VAL A 153 -3.84 -3.69 23.90
C VAL A 153 -4.73 -2.94 22.90
N ARG A 154 -5.05 -3.58 21.77
CA ARG A 154 -5.95 -3.00 20.76
C ARG A 154 -7.34 -2.71 21.30
N ARG A 155 -7.94 -3.70 22.02
CA ARG A 155 -9.25 -3.52 22.67
C ARG A 155 -9.25 -2.42 23.71
N HIS A 156 -8.13 -2.20 24.41
CA HIS A 156 -8.00 -1.09 25.35
C HIS A 156 -8.07 0.26 24.63
N ALA A 157 -7.30 0.43 23.54
CA ALA A 157 -7.35 1.64 22.72
C ALA A 157 -8.76 1.89 22.13
N GLU A 158 -9.40 0.85 21.60
CA GLU A 158 -10.78 0.92 21.08
C GLU A 158 -11.80 1.25 22.17
N ALA A 159 -11.66 0.68 23.38
CA ALA A 159 -12.52 0.97 24.52
C ALA A 159 -12.33 2.41 25.02
N SER A 160 -11.09 2.93 25.01
CA SER A 160 -10.80 4.31 25.38
C SER A 160 -11.47 5.29 24.41
N LEU A 161 -11.44 5.03 23.09
CA LEU A 161 -12.15 5.84 22.09
C LEU A 161 -13.68 5.79 22.19
N LYS A 162 -14.24 4.69 22.76
CA LYS A 162 -15.69 4.54 23.03
C LYS A 162 -16.11 5.08 24.38
N GLY A 163 -15.15 5.40 25.24
CA GLY A 163 -15.37 5.85 26.60
C GLY A 163 -15.92 7.27 26.69
N HIS A 164 -16.02 7.79 27.89
CA HIS A 164 -16.47 9.15 28.18
C HIS A 164 -15.32 10.15 28.36
N GLY A 165 -14.08 9.67 28.43
CA GLY A 165 -12.88 10.51 28.51
C GLY A 165 -12.27 10.74 27.13
N PRO A 166 -11.49 11.84 26.95
CA PRO A 166 -10.81 12.12 25.70
C PRO A 166 -9.76 11.04 25.41
N ALA A 167 -9.69 10.59 24.14
CA ALA A 167 -8.74 9.60 23.69
C ALA A 167 -8.28 9.86 22.26
N THR A 168 -7.00 9.67 22.01
CA THR A 168 -6.40 9.77 20.69
C THR A 168 -5.71 8.44 20.34
N ALA A 169 -6.12 7.79 19.25
CA ALA A 169 -5.41 6.62 18.74
C ALA A 169 -4.40 7.01 17.68
N VAL A 170 -3.14 6.64 17.90
CA VAL A 170 -2.08 6.69 16.88
C VAL A 170 -2.08 5.35 16.16
N CYS A 171 -2.41 5.33 14.86
CA CYS A 171 -2.74 4.09 14.17
C CYS A 171 -2.23 4.03 12.73
N THR A 172 -2.14 2.81 12.19
CA THR A 172 -2.02 2.54 10.76
C THR A 172 -3.42 2.45 10.13
N SER A 173 -3.54 1.83 8.95
CA SER A 173 -4.84 1.57 8.29
C SER A 173 -5.82 0.69 9.09
N THR A 174 -5.44 0.18 10.24
CA THR A 174 -6.30 -0.69 11.07
C THR A 174 -7.59 -0.02 11.57
N LEU A 175 -7.60 1.31 11.73
CA LEU A 175 -8.78 2.10 12.10
C LEU A 175 -9.39 2.86 10.90
N GLU A 176 -8.91 2.58 9.69
CA GLU A 176 -9.41 3.17 8.45
C GLU A 176 -10.74 2.55 8.02
N LEU A 177 -10.92 1.21 8.22
CA LEU A 177 -12.06 0.42 7.77
C LEU A 177 -12.85 -0.18 8.93
N GLY A 178 -14.18 -0.11 8.86
CA GLY A 178 -15.14 -1.03 9.46
C GLY A 178 -15.20 -1.19 10.99
N ILE A 179 -14.33 -0.55 11.77
CA ILE A 179 -14.38 -0.64 13.23
C ILE A 179 -15.29 0.48 13.75
N ASP A 180 -16.30 0.10 14.52
CA ASP A 180 -17.14 1.06 15.26
C ASP A 180 -16.39 1.56 16.49
N ILE A 181 -15.59 2.61 16.32
CA ILE A 181 -14.84 3.30 17.38
C ILE A 181 -15.50 4.60 17.83
N GLY A 182 -16.76 4.83 17.39
CA GLY A 182 -17.40 6.13 17.56
C GLY A 182 -16.95 7.14 16.51
N THR A 183 -17.13 8.43 16.80
CA THR A 183 -16.76 9.52 15.89
C THR A 183 -15.62 10.32 16.50
N ALA A 184 -14.50 10.38 15.81
CA ALA A 184 -13.43 11.30 16.15
C ALA A 184 -13.85 12.75 15.84
N GLU A 185 -13.42 13.70 16.66
CA GLU A 185 -13.61 15.12 16.39
C GLU A 185 -12.71 15.57 15.24
N SER A 186 -11.48 15.12 15.23
CA SER A 186 -10.57 15.37 14.12
C SER A 186 -9.68 14.18 13.78
N VAL A 187 -9.15 14.22 12.56
CA VAL A 187 -8.17 13.26 12.06
C VAL A 187 -6.87 14.00 11.78
N ALA A 188 -5.74 13.42 12.16
CA ALA A 188 -4.43 13.83 11.72
C ALA A 188 -3.81 12.73 10.84
N GLN A 189 -3.02 13.13 9.84
CA GLN A 189 -2.24 12.29 8.97
C GLN A 189 -0.79 12.72 9.05
N VAL A 190 0.13 11.82 9.38
CA VAL A 190 1.58 12.10 9.35
C VAL A 190 2.19 11.46 8.12
N GLY A 191 2.90 12.27 7.35
CA GLY A 191 3.39 11.94 6.01
C GLY A 191 2.32 12.13 4.92
N PRO A 192 2.70 12.08 3.64
CA PRO A 192 1.75 12.11 2.54
C PRO A 192 0.79 10.93 2.64
N PRO A 193 -0.52 11.13 2.30
CA PRO A 193 -1.48 10.04 2.31
C PRO A 193 -1.03 8.90 1.40
N PRO A 194 -1.24 7.64 1.80
CA PRO A 194 -0.87 6.46 1.00
C PRO A 194 -1.57 6.43 -0.37
N SER A 195 -2.83 6.84 -0.39
CA SER A 195 -3.66 6.97 -1.58
C SER A 195 -4.75 8.00 -1.35
N VAL A 196 -5.38 8.48 -2.43
CA VAL A 196 -6.53 9.39 -2.34
C VAL A 196 -7.75 8.68 -1.73
N ALA A 197 -7.93 7.39 -2.04
CA ALA A 197 -8.97 6.56 -1.43
C ALA A 197 -8.78 6.46 0.09
N SER A 198 -7.55 6.21 0.55
CA SER A 198 -7.20 6.17 1.97
C SER A 198 -7.45 7.53 2.65
N LEU A 199 -7.05 8.64 2.02
CA LEU A 199 -7.33 9.99 2.52
C LEU A 199 -8.84 10.22 2.72
N ARG A 200 -9.67 9.79 1.77
CA ARG A 200 -11.14 9.91 1.88
C ARG A 200 -11.70 9.09 3.05
N GLN A 201 -11.21 7.87 3.22
CA GLN A 201 -11.66 6.97 4.29
C GLN A 201 -11.29 7.53 5.67
N ARG A 202 -10.03 8.02 5.84
CA ARG A 202 -9.55 8.67 7.05
C ARG A 202 -10.36 9.90 7.39
N LEU A 203 -10.59 10.77 6.41
CA LEU A 203 -11.43 11.95 6.56
C LEU A 203 -12.85 11.57 7.04
N GLY A 204 -13.42 10.48 6.52
CA GLY A 204 -14.73 9.96 6.90
C GLY A 204 -14.84 9.43 8.34
N ARG A 205 -13.71 9.34 9.08
CA ARG A 205 -13.71 9.00 10.51
C ARG A 205 -14.04 10.20 11.41
N SER A 206 -14.09 11.42 10.88
CA SER A 206 -14.50 12.64 11.61
C SER A 206 -15.81 13.21 11.08
N GLY A 207 -16.42 14.13 11.83
CA GLY A 207 -17.58 14.91 11.37
C GLY A 207 -18.94 14.22 11.38
N ARG A 208 -19.09 13.00 11.90
CA ARG A 208 -20.36 12.24 11.88
C ARG A 208 -21.49 12.80 12.77
N ARG A 209 -21.22 13.74 13.68
CA ARG A 209 -22.24 14.34 14.57
C ARG A 209 -22.80 15.66 14.03
N GLY A 210 -22.83 15.84 12.69
CA GLY A 210 -23.32 17.07 12.06
C GLY A 210 -22.29 18.20 11.97
N GLY A 211 -21.08 17.99 12.48
CA GLY A 211 -19.95 18.88 12.30
C GLY A 211 -19.22 18.64 10.98
N PRO A 212 -18.36 19.57 10.53
CA PRO A 212 -17.53 19.37 9.35
C PRO A 212 -16.49 18.27 9.61
N ALA A 213 -16.29 17.40 8.62
CA ALA A 213 -15.16 16.46 8.67
C ALA A 213 -13.84 17.24 8.64
N ALA A 214 -12.91 16.92 9.54
CA ALA A 214 -11.66 17.66 9.71
C ALA A 214 -10.44 16.73 9.61
N ILE A 215 -9.46 17.14 8.79
CA ILE A 215 -8.16 16.44 8.69
C ILE A 215 -7.01 17.44 8.65
N ARG A 216 -5.95 17.12 9.42
CA ARG A 216 -4.66 17.80 9.38
C ARG A 216 -3.61 16.86 8.82
N ILE A 217 -2.86 17.31 7.82
CA ILE A 217 -1.79 16.52 7.19
C ILE A 217 -0.46 17.17 7.58
N HIS A 218 0.39 16.44 8.28
CA HIS A 218 1.70 16.86 8.74
C HIS A 218 2.76 16.22 7.84
N VAL A 219 3.55 17.03 7.13
CA VAL A 219 4.53 16.55 6.16
C VAL A 219 5.93 17.01 6.52
N ILE A 220 6.84 16.06 6.68
CA ILE A 220 8.27 16.34 6.86
C ILE A 220 8.94 16.33 5.49
N GLU A 221 9.65 17.40 5.17
CA GLU A 221 10.56 17.46 4.04
C GLU A 221 12.00 17.28 4.51
N GLY A 222 12.66 16.29 3.91
CA GLY A 222 14.04 15.91 4.23
C GLY A 222 15.10 16.80 3.58
N ASP A 223 16.33 16.32 3.63
CA ASP A 223 17.49 16.97 3.05
C ASP A 223 17.37 17.14 1.52
N VAL A 224 17.95 18.24 1.02
CA VAL A 224 18.00 18.62 -0.40
C VAL A 224 19.27 18.09 -1.10
N LEU A 225 19.64 16.84 -0.85
CA LEU A 225 20.88 16.25 -1.35
C LEU A 225 20.89 16.00 -2.87
N ASP A 226 19.71 15.79 -3.44
CA ASP A 226 19.53 15.51 -4.87
C ASP A 226 18.42 16.39 -5.49
N PRO A 227 18.25 16.36 -6.82
CA PRO A 227 17.24 17.16 -7.50
C PRO A 227 15.81 16.87 -7.03
N VAL A 228 15.50 15.63 -6.69
CA VAL A 228 14.15 15.23 -6.26
C VAL A 228 13.84 15.80 -4.87
N GLY A 229 14.78 15.71 -3.93
CA GLY A 229 14.60 16.29 -2.59
C GLY A 229 14.39 17.80 -2.62
N ARG A 230 15.02 18.51 -3.58
CA ARG A 230 14.86 19.97 -3.77
C ARG A 230 13.44 20.37 -4.18
N LEU A 231 12.69 19.47 -4.82
CA LEU A 231 11.30 19.69 -5.22
C LEU A 231 10.29 19.64 -4.08
N ARG A 232 10.71 19.27 -2.86
CA ARG A 232 9.78 19.08 -1.74
C ARG A 232 8.64 18.10 -2.07
N PRO A 233 8.97 16.87 -2.52
CA PRO A 233 8.02 15.97 -3.17
C PRO A 233 6.94 15.42 -2.25
N ALA A 234 7.21 15.24 -0.96
CA ALA A 234 6.24 14.72 0.00
C ALA A 234 5.10 15.73 0.22
N LEU A 235 5.43 17.01 0.34
CA LEU A 235 4.45 18.09 0.46
C LEU A 235 3.60 18.21 -0.81
N VAL A 236 4.25 18.23 -1.98
CA VAL A 236 3.53 18.37 -3.26
C VAL A 236 2.65 17.16 -3.52
N GLN A 237 3.08 15.94 -3.15
CA GLN A 237 2.24 14.74 -3.18
C GLN A 237 1.01 14.85 -2.26
N ALA A 238 1.17 15.39 -1.05
CA ALA A 238 0.05 15.61 -0.15
C ALA A 238 -0.95 16.64 -0.74
N ILE A 239 -0.46 17.73 -1.33
CA ILE A 239 -1.30 18.73 -2.03
C ILE A 239 -2.03 18.08 -3.21
N ALA A 240 -1.33 17.27 -4.03
CA ALA A 240 -1.91 16.55 -5.15
C ALA A 240 -3.05 15.60 -4.69
N ALA A 241 -2.82 14.85 -3.62
CA ALA A 241 -3.84 13.97 -3.05
C ALA A 241 -5.09 14.74 -2.57
N VAL A 242 -4.91 15.92 -1.95
CA VAL A 242 -6.04 16.78 -1.53
C VAL A 242 -6.80 17.33 -2.75
N ARG A 243 -6.09 17.77 -3.81
CA ARG A 243 -6.74 18.26 -5.05
C ARG A 243 -7.54 17.16 -5.75
N LEU A 244 -6.95 15.96 -5.87
CA LEU A 244 -7.61 14.80 -6.46
C LEU A 244 -8.82 14.32 -5.64
N LEU A 245 -8.73 14.40 -4.29
CA LEU A 245 -9.87 14.16 -3.41
C LEU A 245 -11.03 15.12 -3.71
N GLY A 246 -10.71 16.42 -3.91
CA GLY A 246 -11.69 17.44 -4.33
C GLY A 246 -12.32 17.13 -5.68
N GLN A 247 -11.57 16.55 -6.62
CA GLN A 247 -12.03 16.06 -7.93
C GLN A 247 -12.79 14.72 -7.83
N ARG A 248 -12.87 14.09 -6.64
CA ARG A 248 -13.46 12.77 -6.41
C ARG A 248 -12.79 11.66 -7.24
N TRP A 249 -11.52 11.84 -7.53
CA TRP A 249 -10.71 10.82 -8.16
C TRP A 249 -10.12 9.87 -7.10
N TYR A 250 -10.12 8.58 -7.40
CA TYR A 250 -9.53 7.54 -6.57
C TYR A 250 -8.74 6.57 -7.46
N GLU A 251 -7.76 5.92 -6.89
CA GLU A 251 -6.89 5.00 -7.60
C GLU A 251 -7.70 3.86 -8.22
N PRO A 252 -7.49 3.54 -9.52
CA PRO A 252 -8.11 2.40 -10.16
C PRO A 252 -7.49 1.09 -9.68
N VAL A 253 -8.25 0.00 -9.80
CA VAL A 253 -7.73 -1.34 -9.56
C VAL A 253 -6.81 -1.74 -10.73
N PRO A 254 -5.59 -2.29 -10.48
CA PRO A 254 -4.73 -2.78 -11.54
C PRO A 254 -5.45 -3.82 -12.41
N PRO A 255 -5.48 -3.65 -13.75
CA PRO A 255 -6.10 -4.62 -14.64
C PRO A 255 -5.26 -5.89 -14.79
N GLY A 256 -5.90 -7.01 -15.12
CA GLY A 256 -5.22 -8.24 -15.54
C GLY A 256 -4.64 -9.11 -14.42
N VAL A 257 -4.80 -8.74 -13.16
CA VAL A 257 -4.42 -9.59 -12.01
C VAL A 257 -5.39 -10.75 -11.90
N ARG A 258 -4.87 -11.99 -11.93
CA ARG A 258 -5.67 -13.23 -11.96
C ARG A 258 -5.75 -13.96 -10.63
N HIS A 259 -4.99 -13.51 -9.62
CA HIS A 259 -4.97 -14.07 -8.27
C HIS A 259 -4.66 -15.58 -8.22
N LEU A 260 -3.64 -16.03 -8.97
CA LEU A 260 -3.30 -17.44 -9.14
C LEU A 260 -2.94 -18.13 -7.81
N SER A 261 -2.37 -17.42 -6.84
CA SER A 261 -2.13 -17.94 -5.49
C SER A 261 -3.43 -18.34 -4.79
N THR A 262 -4.46 -17.52 -4.92
CA THR A 262 -5.80 -17.82 -4.40
C THR A 262 -6.45 -18.98 -5.16
N LEU A 263 -6.23 -19.07 -6.49
CA LEU A 263 -6.72 -20.21 -7.29
C LEU A 263 -6.17 -21.53 -6.77
N VAL A 264 -4.86 -21.63 -6.47
CA VAL A 264 -4.27 -22.85 -5.88
C VAL A 264 -4.98 -23.21 -4.56
N GLN A 265 -5.22 -22.25 -3.69
CA GLN A 265 -5.95 -22.50 -2.44
C GLN A 265 -7.39 -22.93 -2.69
N GLN A 266 -8.07 -22.36 -3.68
CA GLN A 266 -9.46 -22.71 -4.00
C GLN A 266 -9.57 -24.08 -4.69
N ILE A 267 -8.59 -24.52 -5.47
CA ILE A 267 -8.51 -25.89 -6.00
C ILE A 267 -8.43 -26.88 -4.84
N LEU A 268 -7.49 -26.70 -3.90
CA LEU A 268 -7.37 -27.59 -2.73
C LEU A 268 -8.65 -27.59 -1.88
N SER A 269 -9.25 -26.41 -1.71
CA SER A 269 -10.51 -26.27 -0.95
C SER A 269 -11.66 -27.00 -1.63
N LEU A 270 -11.77 -26.95 -2.97
CA LEU A 270 -12.81 -27.63 -3.73
C LEU A 270 -12.64 -29.16 -3.70
N ILE A 271 -11.40 -29.63 -3.86
CA ILE A 271 -11.08 -31.07 -3.74
C ILE A 271 -11.43 -31.57 -2.33
N SER A 272 -11.08 -30.81 -1.29
CA SER A 272 -11.41 -31.17 0.12
C SER A 272 -12.92 -31.19 0.38
N GLU A 273 -13.67 -30.23 -0.17
CA GLU A 273 -15.14 -30.15 -0.02
C GLU A 273 -15.85 -31.34 -0.64
N ARG A 274 -15.37 -31.82 -1.80
CA ARG A 274 -16.04 -32.88 -2.59
C ARG A 274 -15.40 -34.25 -2.43
N SER A 275 -14.35 -34.37 -1.61
CA SER A 275 -13.55 -35.59 -1.45
C SER A 275 -12.92 -36.09 -2.77
N GLY A 276 -12.70 -35.17 -3.71
CA GLY A 276 -12.20 -35.38 -5.06
C GLY A 276 -13.02 -34.62 -6.11
N VAL A 277 -12.40 -34.23 -7.21
CA VAL A 277 -13.07 -33.49 -8.30
C VAL A 277 -12.39 -33.76 -9.63
N ALA A 278 -13.16 -33.93 -10.71
CA ALA A 278 -12.61 -34.02 -12.05
C ALA A 278 -12.00 -32.65 -12.46
N PRO A 279 -10.81 -32.61 -13.10
CA PRO A 279 -10.13 -31.38 -13.49
C PRO A 279 -10.98 -30.41 -14.32
N ASN A 280 -11.77 -30.93 -15.26
CA ASN A 280 -12.69 -30.14 -16.08
C ASN A 280 -13.83 -29.54 -15.26
N GLU A 281 -14.34 -30.25 -14.27
CA GLU A 281 -15.36 -29.74 -13.35
C GLU A 281 -14.76 -28.66 -12.44
N ALA A 282 -13.56 -28.88 -11.90
CA ALA A 282 -12.86 -27.87 -11.10
C ALA A 282 -12.62 -26.58 -11.90
N HIS A 283 -12.16 -26.69 -13.15
CA HIS A 283 -12.02 -25.55 -14.05
C HIS A 283 -13.36 -24.86 -14.29
N ARG A 284 -14.43 -25.62 -14.61
CA ARG A 284 -15.77 -25.06 -14.83
C ARG A 284 -16.27 -24.24 -13.62
N VAL A 285 -16.06 -24.76 -12.41
CA VAL A 285 -16.54 -24.10 -11.19
C VAL A 285 -15.72 -22.86 -10.86
N LEU A 286 -14.39 -22.92 -10.96
CA LEU A 286 -13.49 -21.87 -10.51
C LEU A 286 -13.17 -20.83 -11.59
N CYS A 287 -13.07 -21.26 -12.86
CA CYS A 287 -12.63 -20.43 -13.98
C CYS A 287 -13.69 -20.28 -15.07
N GLY A 288 -14.67 -21.19 -15.17
CA GLY A 288 -15.62 -21.25 -16.28
C GLY A 288 -16.88 -20.42 -16.08
N GLY A 289 -17.27 -19.71 -17.16
CA GLY A 289 -18.55 -19.02 -17.27
C GLY A 289 -18.71 -17.75 -16.44
N PRO A 290 -19.88 -17.08 -16.56
CA PRO A 290 -20.18 -15.87 -15.82
C PRO A 290 -20.15 -16.11 -14.30
N GLY A 291 -19.55 -15.20 -13.56
CA GLY A 291 -19.45 -15.29 -12.10
C GLY A 291 -18.22 -16.02 -11.57
N ALA A 292 -17.39 -16.60 -12.46
CA ALA A 292 -16.15 -17.24 -12.06
C ALA A 292 -15.09 -16.21 -11.64
N ALA A 293 -14.50 -16.44 -10.45
CA ALA A 293 -13.49 -15.54 -9.90
C ALA A 293 -12.18 -15.51 -10.72
N PHE A 294 -11.89 -16.61 -11.42
CA PHE A 294 -10.64 -16.82 -12.16
C PHE A 294 -10.91 -17.00 -13.67
N ALA A 295 -11.91 -16.32 -14.22
CA ALA A 295 -12.32 -16.42 -15.63
C ALA A 295 -11.19 -16.13 -16.65
N GLY A 296 -10.15 -15.40 -16.25
CA GLY A 296 -8.96 -15.15 -17.06
C GLY A 296 -7.96 -16.33 -17.15
N VAL A 297 -8.22 -17.47 -16.51
CA VAL A 297 -7.36 -18.65 -16.53
C VAL A 297 -7.90 -19.65 -17.53
N THR A 298 -7.14 -19.93 -18.59
CA THR A 298 -7.50 -20.87 -19.62
C THR A 298 -7.40 -22.34 -19.13
N GLU A 299 -8.08 -23.26 -19.82
CA GLU A 299 -7.99 -24.71 -19.50
C GLU A 299 -6.55 -25.23 -19.56
N VAL A 300 -5.75 -24.73 -20.51
CA VAL A 300 -4.34 -25.10 -20.64
C VAL A 300 -3.53 -24.63 -19.44
N GLU A 301 -3.71 -23.39 -19.01
CA GLU A 301 -3.04 -22.85 -17.83
C GLU A 301 -3.49 -23.57 -16.55
N PHE A 302 -4.78 -23.85 -16.42
CA PHE A 302 -5.32 -24.60 -15.29
C PHE A 302 -4.71 -26.01 -15.20
N ALA A 303 -4.61 -26.73 -16.31
CA ALA A 303 -3.97 -28.04 -16.37
C ALA A 303 -2.48 -27.97 -15.99
N ARG A 304 -1.77 -26.91 -16.39
CA ARG A 304 -0.37 -26.66 -15.99
C ARG A 304 -0.24 -26.38 -14.49
N ILE A 305 -1.18 -25.63 -13.91
CA ILE A 305 -1.23 -25.39 -12.47
C ILE A 305 -1.45 -26.71 -11.72
N LEU A 306 -2.41 -27.54 -12.16
CA LEU A 306 -2.67 -28.85 -11.55
C LEU A 306 -1.43 -29.76 -11.59
N ARG A 307 -0.75 -29.86 -12.72
CA ARG A 307 0.51 -30.63 -12.83
C ARG A 307 1.58 -30.11 -11.87
N SER A 308 1.74 -28.78 -11.79
CA SER A 308 2.68 -28.17 -10.86
C SER A 308 2.32 -28.44 -9.39
N MET A 309 1.04 -28.60 -9.06
CA MET A 309 0.57 -29.01 -7.74
C MET A 309 0.81 -30.51 -7.49
N GLU A 310 0.62 -31.35 -8.52
CA GLU A 310 0.89 -32.79 -8.49
C GLU A 310 2.38 -33.09 -8.28
N ASP A 311 3.26 -32.46 -9.05
CA ASP A 311 4.73 -32.56 -8.91
C ASP A 311 5.21 -32.24 -7.50
N ARG A 312 4.44 -31.48 -6.74
CA ARG A 312 4.74 -31.09 -5.35
C ARG A 312 3.91 -31.86 -4.30
N GLY A 313 3.19 -32.91 -4.73
CA GLY A 313 2.40 -33.78 -3.87
C GLY A 313 1.21 -33.10 -3.18
N LEU A 314 0.71 -31.99 -3.75
CA LEU A 314 -0.51 -31.32 -3.24
C LEU A 314 -1.78 -32.00 -3.74
N VAL A 315 -1.73 -32.52 -4.95
CA VAL A 315 -2.82 -33.20 -5.64
C VAL A 315 -2.28 -34.53 -6.17
N GLU A 316 -3.12 -35.54 -6.22
CA GLU A 316 -2.85 -36.86 -6.82
C GLU A 316 -4.00 -37.20 -7.76
N GLY A 317 -3.68 -37.80 -8.93
CA GLY A 317 -4.67 -38.33 -9.87
C GLY A 317 -5.12 -39.74 -9.48
N ALA A 318 -6.41 -39.99 -9.39
CA ALA A 318 -6.98 -41.33 -9.27
C ALA A 318 -7.06 -42.01 -10.63
N GLU A 319 -7.29 -43.35 -10.67
CA GLU A 319 -7.39 -44.13 -11.90
C GLU A 319 -8.53 -43.67 -12.84
N ASP A 320 -9.60 -43.10 -12.28
CA ASP A 320 -10.73 -42.53 -13.02
C ASP A 320 -10.49 -41.10 -13.52
N GLY A 321 -9.31 -40.52 -13.26
CA GLY A 321 -8.94 -39.15 -13.61
C GLY A 321 -9.41 -38.10 -12.61
N THR A 322 -9.98 -38.49 -11.47
CA THR A 322 -10.36 -37.59 -10.39
C THR A 322 -9.11 -37.05 -9.70
N ALA A 323 -9.05 -35.74 -9.44
CA ALA A 323 -8.02 -35.11 -8.63
C ALA A 323 -8.38 -35.23 -7.15
N LEU A 324 -7.47 -35.81 -6.37
CA LEU A 324 -7.56 -36.00 -4.92
C LEU A 324 -6.52 -35.14 -4.21
N LEU A 325 -6.65 -34.95 -2.90
CA LEU A 325 -5.58 -34.35 -2.11
C LEU A 325 -4.42 -35.34 -1.97
N GLY A 326 -3.22 -34.92 -2.39
CA GLY A 326 -2.00 -35.65 -2.08
C GLY A 326 -1.55 -35.41 -0.63
N ALA A 327 -0.58 -36.20 -0.15
CA ALA A 327 -0.11 -36.15 1.24
C ALA A 327 0.33 -34.74 1.72
N GLN A 328 0.93 -33.95 0.82
CA GLN A 328 1.26 -32.56 1.14
C GLN A 328 0.00 -31.66 1.13
N GLY A 329 -0.97 -31.94 0.26
CA GLY A 329 -2.25 -31.24 0.18
C GLY A 329 -3.04 -31.39 1.47
N GLU A 330 -3.16 -32.60 2.01
CA GLU A 330 -3.82 -32.86 3.28
C GLU A 330 -3.16 -32.07 4.44
N ARG A 331 -1.82 -32.03 4.48
CA ARG A 331 -1.09 -31.24 5.50
C ARG A 331 -1.34 -29.73 5.38
N VAL A 332 -1.51 -29.24 4.17
CA VAL A 332 -1.79 -27.82 3.91
C VAL A 332 -3.22 -27.49 4.31
N VAL A 333 -4.19 -28.28 3.89
CA VAL A 333 -5.63 -28.10 4.16
C VAL A 333 -5.94 -28.27 5.65
N GLY A 334 -5.28 -29.22 6.34
CA GLY A 334 -5.47 -29.47 7.77
C GLY A 334 -4.96 -28.35 8.69
N ARG A 335 -4.27 -27.33 8.16
CA ARG A 335 -3.80 -26.21 8.99
C ARG A 335 -4.84 -25.10 9.08
N HIS A 336 -5.06 -24.56 10.29
CA HIS A 336 -5.94 -23.40 10.49
C HIS A 336 -5.60 -22.20 9.56
N THR A 337 -4.31 -21.99 9.25
CA THR A 337 -3.89 -20.94 8.35
C THR A 337 -4.39 -21.10 6.92
N PHE A 338 -4.88 -22.28 6.51
CA PHE A 338 -5.39 -22.54 5.17
C PHE A 338 -6.65 -21.74 4.83
N TYR A 339 -7.48 -21.41 5.84
CA TYR A 339 -8.73 -20.67 5.63
C TYR A 339 -8.54 -19.30 4.96
N ALA A 340 -7.40 -18.65 5.17
CA ALA A 340 -7.07 -17.41 4.47
C ALA A 340 -6.21 -17.70 3.23
N ALA A 341 -6.64 -17.30 2.04
CA ALA A 341 -5.88 -17.46 0.81
C ALA A 341 -4.62 -16.55 0.78
N PHE A 342 -4.67 -15.41 1.46
CA PHE A 342 -3.60 -14.42 1.51
C PHE A 342 -2.53 -14.75 2.55
N ARG A 343 -1.34 -14.21 2.35
CA ARG A 343 -0.18 -14.42 3.24
C ARG A 343 -0.40 -13.68 4.55
N THR A 344 -0.25 -14.41 5.66
CA THR A 344 -0.08 -13.80 6.97
C THR A 344 1.43 -13.73 7.24
N PRO A 345 2.03 -12.56 7.49
CA PRO A 345 3.45 -12.46 7.80
C PRO A 345 3.84 -13.40 8.93
N VAL A 346 5.05 -13.99 8.84
CA VAL A 346 5.61 -14.74 9.97
C VAL A 346 5.95 -13.73 11.04
N GLU A 347 5.25 -13.81 12.16
CA GLU A 347 5.43 -12.89 13.27
C GLU A 347 6.01 -13.64 14.48
N TYR A 348 6.90 -12.95 15.20
CA TYR A 348 7.39 -13.38 16.50
C TYR A 348 6.50 -12.74 17.57
N ARG A 349 6.11 -13.52 18.56
CA ARG A 349 5.43 -12.97 19.73
C ARG A 349 6.42 -12.16 20.54
N VAL A 350 6.01 -10.99 20.99
CA VAL A 350 6.78 -10.12 21.88
C VAL A 350 6.18 -10.25 23.27
N ALA A 351 6.99 -10.69 24.22
CA ALA A 351 6.59 -10.84 25.62
C ALA A 351 7.47 -9.99 26.52
N GLY A 352 6.83 -9.25 27.42
CA GLY A 352 7.50 -8.42 28.43
C GLY A 352 6.64 -8.28 29.67
N GLU A 353 7.25 -8.12 30.85
CA GLU A 353 6.54 -7.99 32.13
C GLU A 353 5.58 -9.17 32.42
N GLY A 354 5.94 -10.38 31.99
CA GLY A 354 5.15 -11.59 32.19
C GLY A 354 3.89 -11.70 31.34
N ARG A 355 3.70 -10.84 30.32
CA ARG A 355 2.54 -10.84 29.42
C ARG A 355 2.95 -10.75 27.96
N GLU A 356 2.06 -11.21 27.08
CA GLU A 356 2.21 -10.98 25.64
C GLU A 356 1.80 -9.55 25.29
N LEU A 357 2.73 -8.82 24.68
CA LEU A 357 2.51 -7.44 24.22
C LEU A 357 1.94 -7.38 22.81
N GLY A 358 2.24 -8.39 21.98
CA GLY A 358 1.78 -8.49 20.60
C GLY A 358 2.69 -9.34 19.74
N THR A 359 2.64 -9.11 18.43
CA THR A 359 3.47 -9.80 17.46
C THR A 359 4.27 -8.81 16.62
N LEU A 360 5.49 -9.18 16.26
CA LEU A 360 6.41 -8.40 15.45
C LEU A 360 6.73 -9.16 14.16
N PRO A 361 6.46 -8.61 12.96
CA PRO A 361 6.97 -9.19 11.73
C PRO A 361 8.48 -8.99 11.67
N VAL A 362 9.21 -10.08 11.70
CA VAL A 362 10.68 -10.04 11.66
C VAL A 362 11.12 -9.95 10.20
N VAL A 363 11.52 -8.75 9.79
CA VAL A 363 12.10 -8.45 8.46
C VAL A 363 13.63 -8.54 8.51
N ARG A 364 14.23 -8.33 9.68
CA ARG A 364 15.68 -8.46 9.95
C ARG A 364 15.89 -9.26 11.23
N PRO A 365 17.01 -9.99 11.36
CA PRO A 365 17.34 -10.68 12.61
C PRO A 365 17.34 -9.70 13.79
N LEU A 366 16.70 -10.08 14.88
CA LEU A 366 16.72 -9.32 16.14
C LEU A 366 17.89 -9.82 16.99
N CYS A 367 18.57 -8.88 17.65
CA CYS A 367 19.71 -9.18 18.52
C CYS A 367 19.38 -8.86 19.99
N VAL A 368 19.88 -9.67 20.91
CA VAL A 368 19.81 -9.35 22.36
C VAL A 368 20.56 -8.04 22.63
N GLY A 369 20.00 -7.20 23.48
CA GLY A 369 20.48 -5.84 23.74
C GLY A 369 19.99 -4.78 22.75
N GLN A 370 19.27 -5.16 21.69
CA GLN A 370 18.72 -4.21 20.72
C GLN A 370 17.57 -3.43 21.34
N PRO A 371 17.61 -2.07 21.30
CA PRO A 371 16.48 -1.26 21.72
C PRO A 371 15.32 -1.38 20.73
N MET A 372 14.09 -1.38 21.21
CA MET A 372 12.89 -1.37 20.38
C MET A 372 11.75 -0.58 21.00
N LEU A 373 10.92 0.03 20.16
CA LEU A 373 9.65 0.61 20.55
C LEU A 373 8.54 -0.40 20.26
N PHE A 374 7.71 -0.69 21.24
CA PHE A 374 6.59 -1.60 21.07
C PHE A 374 5.48 -1.35 22.10
N ALA A 375 4.23 -1.35 21.63
CA ALA A 375 3.05 -1.05 22.47
C ALA A 375 3.14 0.33 23.18
N GLY A 376 3.75 1.33 22.52
CA GLY A 376 3.91 2.69 23.03
C GLY A 376 4.91 2.81 24.17
N ARG A 377 5.86 1.88 24.31
CA ARG A 377 6.89 1.86 25.35
C ARG A 377 8.25 1.46 24.79
N ARG A 378 9.30 1.86 25.50
CA ARG A 378 10.70 1.53 25.18
C ARG A 378 11.09 0.22 25.86
N TRP A 379 11.67 -0.67 25.08
CA TRP A 379 12.12 -1.99 25.47
C TRP A 379 13.54 -2.25 25.00
N VAL A 380 14.21 -3.19 25.65
CA VAL A 380 15.42 -3.83 25.15
C VAL A 380 15.17 -5.32 25.01
N VAL A 381 15.58 -5.90 23.90
CA VAL A 381 15.48 -7.33 23.64
C VAL A 381 16.37 -8.08 24.64
N SER A 382 15.77 -8.89 25.52
CA SER A 382 16.47 -9.71 26.51
C SER A 382 16.76 -11.12 26.00
N ALA A 383 15.86 -11.69 25.16
CA ALA A 383 16.08 -12.99 24.53
C ALA A 383 15.34 -13.11 23.20
N VAL A 384 15.90 -13.92 22.27
CA VAL A 384 15.28 -14.28 20.99
C VAL A 384 15.22 -15.79 20.86
N HIS A 385 14.02 -16.36 20.82
CA HIS A 385 13.76 -17.79 20.68
C HIS A 385 13.22 -18.12 19.29
N GLU A 386 14.11 -18.33 18.32
CA GLU A 386 13.73 -18.56 16.92
C GLU A 386 12.76 -19.73 16.74
N GLY A 387 13.04 -20.88 17.37
CA GLY A 387 12.19 -22.07 17.29
C GLY A 387 10.78 -21.90 17.86
N ARG A 388 10.60 -21.00 18.84
CA ARG A 388 9.32 -20.66 19.45
C ARG A 388 8.68 -19.42 18.83
N ARG A 389 9.42 -18.72 17.96
CA ARG A 389 9.04 -17.39 17.42
C ARG A 389 8.62 -16.43 18.53
N LEU A 390 9.49 -16.31 19.54
CA LEU A 390 9.28 -15.48 20.71
C LEU A 390 10.44 -14.53 20.89
N VAL A 391 10.16 -13.27 21.16
CA VAL A 391 11.10 -12.25 21.59
C VAL A 391 10.71 -11.83 22.99
N GLU A 392 11.60 -11.97 23.93
CA GLU A 392 11.44 -11.46 25.29
C GLU A 392 12.09 -10.08 25.39
N VAL A 393 11.40 -9.18 26.07
CA VAL A 393 11.82 -7.79 26.20
C VAL A 393 11.71 -7.31 27.64
N GLU A 394 12.64 -6.46 28.05
CA GLU A 394 12.62 -5.77 29.34
C GLU A 394 12.42 -4.27 29.13
N GLN A 395 11.69 -3.63 30.03
CA GLN A 395 11.45 -2.20 29.93
C GLN A 395 12.73 -1.42 30.16
N ALA A 396 13.02 -0.47 29.25
CA ALA A 396 14.21 0.37 29.29
C ALA A 396 13.87 1.81 28.92
N PRO A 397 13.33 2.62 29.86
CA PRO A 397 12.89 3.98 29.59
C PRO A 397 13.98 4.91 29.03
N SER A 398 15.25 4.65 29.36
CA SER A 398 16.42 5.42 28.91
C SER A 398 17.04 4.91 27.59
N ALA A 399 16.50 3.86 26.97
CA ALA A 399 17.04 3.36 25.72
C ALA A 399 16.81 4.36 24.58
N VAL A 400 17.83 4.54 23.72
CA VAL A 400 17.71 5.35 22.51
C VAL A 400 16.70 4.71 21.56
N ALA A 401 15.76 5.50 21.04
CA ALA A 401 14.76 4.98 20.09
C ALA A 401 15.46 4.50 18.80
N PRO A 402 15.12 3.30 18.28
CA PRO A 402 15.69 2.83 17.02
C PRO A 402 15.14 3.63 15.84
N GLU A 403 15.95 3.88 14.83
CA GLU A 403 15.51 4.43 13.54
C GLU A 403 14.82 3.34 12.70
N PHE A 404 13.62 3.63 12.21
CA PHE A 404 12.84 2.74 11.37
C PHE A 404 12.66 3.31 9.96
N GLY A 405 13.15 2.61 8.94
CA GLY A 405 12.87 2.90 7.54
C GLY A 405 11.45 2.45 7.17
N GLY A 406 10.62 3.34 6.64
CA GLY A 406 9.31 2.99 6.06
C GLY A 406 9.47 2.34 4.68
N LEU A 407 8.65 1.34 4.36
CA LEU A 407 8.47 0.85 2.98
C LEU A 407 7.68 1.93 2.22
N GLY A 408 8.27 2.51 1.17
CA GLY A 408 7.59 3.44 0.28
C GLY A 408 6.33 2.79 -0.30
N MET A 409 5.23 3.54 -0.34
CA MET A 409 4.00 3.08 -0.99
C MET A 409 4.04 3.51 -2.46
N SER A 410 3.50 2.66 -3.35
CA SER A 410 3.42 2.95 -4.78
C SER A 410 2.52 4.16 -5.05
N VAL A 411 3.01 5.12 -5.81
CA VAL A 411 2.30 6.35 -6.18
C VAL A 411 1.69 6.18 -7.56
N ALA A 412 0.38 6.45 -7.66
CA ALA A 412 -0.34 6.34 -8.93
C ALA A 412 0.07 7.44 -9.93
N GLY A 413 0.01 7.13 -11.23
CA GLY A 413 0.38 8.06 -12.31
C GLY A 413 -0.34 9.40 -12.23
N ARG A 414 -1.65 9.37 -12.00
CA ARG A 414 -2.46 10.60 -11.88
C ARG A 414 -2.03 11.51 -10.73
N VAL A 415 -1.50 10.95 -9.64
CA VAL A 415 -0.92 11.75 -8.53
C VAL A 415 0.36 12.45 -9.01
N ARG A 416 1.23 11.76 -9.74
CA ARG A 416 2.46 12.34 -10.30
C ARG A 416 2.16 13.43 -11.34
N GLU A 417 1.16 13.22 -12.19
CA GLU A 417 0.68 14.22 -13.13
C GLU A 417 0.16 15.47 -12.42
N GLU A 418 -0.65 15.29 -11.35
CA GLU A 418 -1.15 16.41 -10.55
C GLU A 418 -0.02 17.16 -9.83
N MET A 419 1.03 16.43 -9.36
CA MET A 419 2.24 17.08 -8.83
C MET A 419 2.90 17.98 -9.87
N LEU A 420 3.03 17.52 -11.11
CA LEU A 420 3.59 18.34 -12.20
C LEU A 420 2.73 19.59 -12.48
N VAL A 421 1.41 19.47 -12.45
CA VAL A 421 0.49 20.61 -12.56
C VAL A 421 0.72 21.62 -11.43
N ILE A 422 0.95 21.14 -10.20
CA ILE A 422 1.22 21.99 -9.02
C ILE A 422 2.55 22.73 -9.17
N TYR A 423 3.61 22.09 -9.68
CA TYR A 423 4.90 22.74 -9.91
C TYR A 423 4.83 23.83 -11.00
N ARG A 424 4.07 23.60 -12.07
CA ARG A 424 3.87 24.55 -13.16
C ARG A 424 2.89 25.68 -12.82
N GLY A 425 2.04 25.48 -11.83
CA GLY A 425 1.04 26.46 -11.43
C GLY A 425 1.57 27.48 -10.43
N GLU A 426 0.83 28.58 -10.28
CA GLU A 426 1.15 29.66 -9.32
C GLU A 426 0.24 29.68 -8.09
N ASP A 427 -0.90 28.98 -8.15
CA ASP A 427 -1.89 28.99 -7.10
C ASP A 427 -1.38 28.41 -5.78
N VAL A 428 -1.59 29.15 -4.67
CA VAL A 428 -1.26 28.69 -3.32
C VAL A 428 -2.54 28.24 -2.63
N PRO A 429 -2.70 26.94 -2.35
CA PRO A 429 -3.90 26.44 -1.70
C PRO A 429 -4.11 27.10 -0.32
N PRO A 430 -5.36 27.54 0.01
CA PRO A 430 -5.62 28.26 1.27
C PRO A 430 -5.48 27.37 2.52
N TYR A 431 -5.44 26.07 2.36
CA TYR A 431 -5.32 25.09 3.44
C TYR A 431 -3.84 24.82 3.87
N LEU A 432 -2.86 25.48 3.25
CA LEU A 432 -1.45 25.37 3.63
C LEU A 432 -1.15 26.33 4.80
N ASP A 433 -0.40 25.82 5.80
CA ASP A 433 0.19 26.66 6.82
C ASP A 433 1.37 27.50 6.27
N PRO A 434 1.91 28.47 7.00
CA PRO A 434 3.02 29.28 6.51
C PRO A 434 4.23 28.46 6.07
N SER A 435 4.66 27.48 6.86
CA SER A 435 5.82 26.64 6.53
C SER A 435 5.58 25.79 5.26
N ALA A 436 4.38 25.24 5.09
CA ALA A 436 4.03 24.50 3.87
C ALA A 436 4.00 25.41 2.62
N ARG A 437 3.60 26.69 2.78
CA ARG A 437 3.65 27.67 1.67
C ARG A 437 5.09 27.97 1.26
N ASP A 438 5.97 28.17 2.23
CA ASP A 438 7.39 28.42 1.98
C ASP A 438 8.04 27.19 1.28
N LEU A 439 7.77 25.98 1.76
CA LEU A 439 8.25 24.75 1.16
C LEU A 439 7.71 24.55 -0.27
N LEU A 440 6.44 24.89 -0.53
CA LEU A 440 5.88 24.85 -1.89
C LEU A 440 6.58 25.84 -2.81
N ALA A 441 6.84 27.07 -2.33
CA ALA A 441 7.56 28.10 -3.07
C ALA A 441 8.99 27.62 -3.42
N GLU A 442 9.71 27.02 -2.46
CA GLU A 442 11.03 26.43 -2.68
C GLU A 442 11.01 25.31 -3.74
N GLY A 443 10.03 24.41 -3.64
CA GLY A 443 9.87 23.30 -4.60
C GLY A 443 9.63 23.83 -6.03
N ARG A 444 8.82 24.88 -6.19
CA ARG A 444 8.56 25.53 -7.47
C ARG A 444 9.79 26.30 -8.01
N GLU A 445 10.49 27.00 -7.12
CA GLU A 445 11.73 27.67 -7.49
C GLU A 445 12.78 26.67 -7.95
N ALA A 446 12.91 25.53 -7.25
CA ALA A 446 13.79 24.45 -7.66
C ALA A 446 13.38 23.85 -9.01
N PHE A 447 12.07 23.61 -9.23
CA PHE A 447 11.54 23.11 -10.51
C PHE A 447 11.90 24.03 -11.67
N THR A 448 11.73 25.35 -11.50
CA THR A 448 12.06 26.36 -12.51
C THR A 448 13.57 26.47 -12.73
N ARG A 449 14.36 26.52 -11.63
CA ARG A 449 15.83 26.63 -11.72
C ARG A 449 16.48 25.40 -12.36
N LEU A 450 15.90 24.23 -12.18
CA LEU A 450 16.35 22.98 -12.80
C LEU A 450 15.77 22.78 -14.21
N GLU A 451 14.96 23.71 -14.70
CA GLU A 451 14.35 23.69 -16.05
C GLU A 451 13.52 22.43 -16.33
N LEU A 452 12.95 21.80 -15.29
CA LEU A 452 12.26 20.51 -15.39
C LEU A 452 10.96 20.55 -16.21
N GLY A 453 10.49 21.72 -16.56
CA GLY A 453 9.38 21.92 -17.51
C GLY A 453 9.77 21.72 -18.97
N GLU A 454 11.06 21.84 -19.30
CA GLU A 454 11.60 21.87 -20.66
C GLU A 454 12.71 20.84 -20.87
N ARG A 455 13.44 20.48 -19.81
CA ARG A 455 14.58 19.57 -19.82
C ARG A 455 14.35 18.37 -18.90
N PRO A 456 13.79 17.26 -19.41
CA PRO A 456 13.48 16.11 -18.57
C PRO A 456 14.71 15.26 -18.17
N LEU A 457 15.81 15.30 -18.92
CA LEU A 457 17.05 14.58 -18.62
C LEU A 457 18.07 15.49 -17.92
N LEU A 458 18.07 15.48 -16.58
CA LEU A 458 18.91 16.35 -15.77
C LEU A 458 20.23 15.66 -15.38
N PRO A 459 21.42 16.16 -15.80
CA PRO A 459 22.71 15.65 -15.32
C PRO A 459 22.89 16.00 -13.84
N TRP A 460 23.27 15.01 -13.00
CA TRP A 460 23.50 15.23 -11.58
C TRP A 460 24.38 14.15 -10.97
N GLY A 461 25.45 14.56 -10.25
CA GLY A 461 26.25 13.63 -9.43
C GLY A 461 26.89 12.47 -10.21
N GLY A 462 27.35 12.73 -11.44
CA GLY A 462 27.95 11.71 -12.30
C GLY A 462 26.97 10.77 -13.00
N GLY A 463 25.67 11.10 -12.99
CA GLY A 463 24.62 10.37 -13.70
C GLY A 463 23.54 11.32 -14.21
N THR A 464 22.40 10.76 -14.59
CA THR A 464 21.22 11.47 -15.10
C THR A 464 19.98 11.11 -14.32
N PHE A 465 19.16 12.10 -13.99
CA PHE A 465 17.79 11.92 -13.54
C PHE A 465 16.84 12.15 -14.72
N ALA A 466 16.11 11.12 -15.13
CA ALA A 466 15.03 11.25 -16.11
C ALA A 466 13.72 11.54 -15.37
N PHE A 467 13.22 12.77 -15.43
CA PHE A 467 11.98 13.17 -14.78
C PHE A 467 10.77 12.71 -15.58
N CYS A 468 10.18 11.62 -15.14
CA CYS A 468 9.13 10.92 -15.87
C CYS A 468 7.72 11.39 -15.52
N TRP A 469 7.48 11.94 -14.33
CA TRP A 469 6.17 12.34 -13.83
C TRP A 469 5.08 11.28 -14.02
N ALA A 470 5.46 10.01 -13.88
CA ALA A 470 4.61 8.84 -14.07
C ALA A 470 4.48 8.05 -12.76
N GLY A 471 3.52 7.14 -12.72
CA GLY A 471 3.33 6.25 -11.58
C GLY A 471 4.48 5.27 -11.39
N ASP A 472 4.70 4.84 -10.15
CA ASP A 472 5.78 3.94 -9.81
C ASP A 472 5.78 2.65 -10.67
N PRO A 473 4.63 2.01 -11.03
CA PRO A 473 4.63 0.85 -11.92
C PRO A 473 5.23 1.11 -13.31
N ALA A 474 5.08 2.33 -13.85
CA ALA A 474 5.69 2.70 -15.14
C ALA A 474 7.19 2.97 -14.97
N LEU A 475 7.60 3.59 -13.87
CA LEU A 475 9.02 3.82 -13.54
C LEU A 475 9.77 2.50 -13.32
N ASP A 476 9.14 1.55 -12.63
CA ASP A 476 9.69 0.21 -12.41
C ASP A 476 9.85 -0.53 -13.75
N ALA A 477 8.85 -0.49 -14.62
CA ALA A 477 8.92 -1.11 -15.95
C ALA A 477 10.03 -0.47 -16.81
N MET A 478 10.16 0.85 -16.82
CA MET A 478 11.23 1.56 -17.51
C MET A 478 12.62 1.19 -16.96
N ALA A 479 12.76 1.15 -15.63
CA ALA A 479 14.02 0.77 -15.01
C ALA A 479 14.41 -0.68 -15.34
N LEU A 480 13.45 -1.62 -15.35
CA LEU A 480 13.68 -3.00 -15.75
C LEU A 480 14.05 -3.11 -17.25
N ALA A 481 13.39 -2.35 -18.11
CA ALA A 481 13.73 -2.31 -19.55
C ALA A 481 15.16 -1.82 -19.80
N LEU A 482 15.60 -0.79 -19.08
CA LEU A 482 16.99 -0.31 -19.14
C LEU A 482 17.98 -1.35 -18.60
N ARG A 483 17.66 -2.01 -17.47
CA ARG A 483 18.50 -3.09 -16.91
C ARG A 483 18.61 -4.29 -17.84
N ALA A 484 17.57 -4.64 -18.59
CA ALA A 484 17.63 -5.69 -19.61
C ALA A 484 18.61 -5.36 -20.76
N ARG A 485 19.02 -4.09 -20.89
CA ARG A 485 20.06 -3.62 -21.80
C ARG A 485 21.39 -3.32 -21.09
N GLU A 486 21.59 -3.89 -19.91
CA GLU A 486 22.78 -3.73 -19.07
C GLU A 486 22.99 -2.29 -18.54
N VAL A 487 21.95 -1.44 -18.59
CA VAL A 487 21.97 -0.08 -18.06
C VAL A 487 21.36 -0.06 -16.67
N MET A 488 22.16 0.23 -15.66
CA MET A 488 21.68 0.36 -14.29
C MET A 488 20.71 1.53 -14.17
N ALA A 489 19.52 1.28 -13.64
CA ALA A 489 18.47 2.29 -13.50
C ALA A 489 17.69 2.07 -12.20
N PHE A 490 17.37 3.16 -11.50
CA PHE A 490 16.74 3.14 -10.19
C PHE A 490 15.60 4.15 -10.14
N PRO A 491 14.34 3.72 -9.92
CA PRO A 491 13.25 4.64 -9.66
C PRO A 491 13.54 5.50 -8.42
N HIS A 492 13.28 6.79 -8.50
CA HIS A 492 13.53 7.75 -7.43
C HIS A 492 12.51 8.89 -7.45
N GLY A 493 11.46 8.79 -6.65
CA GLY A 493 10.34 9.73 -6.66
C GLY A 493 9.67 9.82 -8.04
N PRO A 494 9.57 11.01 -8.66
CA PRO A 494 8.97 11.18 -10.00
C PRO A 494 9.95 10.89 -11.15
N ALA A 495 11.16 10.42 -10.85
CA ALA A 495 12.25 10.25 -11.82
C ALA A 495 12.84 8.83 -11.79
N VAL A 496 13.62 8.51 -12.82
CA VAL A 496 14.51 7.35 -12.83
C VAL A 496 15.96 7.87 -12.86
N ARG A 497 16.75 7.45 -11.88
CA ARG A 497 18.19 7.75 -11.81
C ARG A 497 18.98 6.70 -12.59
N VAL A 498 19.87 7.16 -13.48
CA VAL A 498 20.73 6.31 -14.31
C VAL A 498 22.17 6.82 -14.21
N PRO A 499 23.18 5.97 -13.94
CA PRO A 499 24.58 6.40 -13.78
C PRO A 499 25.28 6.55 -15.14
N THR A 500 24.64 7.23 -16.11
CA THR A 500 25.16 7.51 -17.44
C THR A 500 24.93 9.00 -17.77
N ARG A 501 25.60 9.51 -18.80
CA ARG A 501 25.37 10.87 -19.29
C ARG A 501 24.01 10.99 -19.99
N PRO A 502 23.43 12.21 -20.09
CA PRO A 502 22.15 12.40 -20.75
C PRO A 502 22.12 11.89 -22.20
N GLU A 503 23.19 12.12 -22.97
CA GLU A 503 23.27 11.70 -24.36
C GLU A 503 23.28 10.18 -24.52
N GLU A 504 23.97 9.47 -23.63
CA GLU A 504 24.00 8.00 -23.59
C GLU A 504 22.62 7.45 -23.17
N LEU A 505 22.00 8.05 -22.15
CA LEU A 505 20.66 7.66 -21.73
C LEU A 505 19.65 7.89 -22.86
N ARG A 506 19.71 9.02 -23.54
CA ARG A 506 18.85 9.32 -24.70
C ARG A 506 18.99 8.27 -25.80
N ALA A 507 20.22 7.84 -26.11
CA ALA A 507 20.45 6.76 -27.09
C ALA A 507 19.80 5.44 -26.65
N HIS A 508 19.87 5.10 -25.37
CA HIS A 508 19.21 3.89 -24.83
C HIS A 508 17.68 4.01 -24.89
N LEU A 509 17.12 5.18 -24.56
CA LEU A 509 15.68 5.43 -24.65
C LEU A 509 15.18 5.36 -26.10
N ALA A 510 15.91 5.97 -27.04
CA ALA A 510 15.59 5.90 -28.47
C ALA A 510 15.61 4.45 -28.99
N ALA A 511 16.58 3.65 -28.56
CA ALA A 511 16.65 2.24 -28.91
C ALA A 511 15.52 1.39 -28.29
N LEU A 512 14.99 1.79 -27.13
CA LEU A 512 13.79 1.18 -26.55
C LEU A 512 12.54 1.57 -27.34
N ALA A 513 12.37 2.86 -27.65
CA ALA A 513 11.23 3.38 -28.42
C ALA A 513 11.14 2.79 -29.84
N ALA A 514 12.29 2.49 -30.46
CA ALA A 514 12.36 1.86 -31.79
C ALA A 514 11.87 0.40 -31.81
N SER A 515 11.64 -0.22 -30.63
CA SER A 515 11.19 -1.59 -30.50
C SER A 515 9.78 -1.63 -29.87
N PRO A 516 8.92 -2.58 -30.25
CA PRO A 516 7.64 -2.73 -29.58
C PRO A 516 7.85 -3.02 -28.08
N PRO A 517 6.91 -2.61 -27.22
CA PRO A 517 6.97 -2.93 -25.80
C PRO A 517 7.09 -4.44 -25.60
N PRO A 518 8.02 -4.92 -24.75
CA PRO A 518 8.13 -6.35 -24.43
C PRO A 518 6.93 -6.79 -23.59
N GLU A 519 6.72 -8.09 -23.52
CA GLU A 519 5.78 -8.62 -22.53
C GLU A 519 6.28 -8.32 -21.10
N GLY A 520 5.37 -7.92 -20.21
CA GLY A 520 5.73 -7.62 -18.84
C GLY A 520 6.41 -8.79 -18.11
N ALA A 521 6.06 -10.03 -18.47
CA ALA A 521 6.68 -11.23 -17.93
C ALA A 521 8.18 -11.33 -18.27
N ASP A 522 8.59 -10.84 -19.45
CA ASP A 522 10.01 -10.83 -19.85
C ASP A 522 10.81 -9.84 -19.00
N LEU A 523 10.26 -8.67 -18.73
CA LEU A 523 10.88 -7.68 -17.84
C LEU A 523 11.00 -8.21 -16.39
N ALA A 524 10.05 -8.99 -15.94
CA ALA A 524 10.03 -9.53 -14.58
C ALA A 524 11.00 -10.71 -14.35
N ARG A 525 11.70 -11.23 -15.39
CA ARG A 525 12.59 -12.43 -15.25
C ARG A 525 13.70 -12.28 -14.22
N GLY A 526 14.19 -11.04 -14.02
CA GLY A 526 15.27 -10.72 -13.07
C GLY A 526 14.81 -10.36 -11.66
N VAL A 527 13.50 -10.43 -11.36
CA VAL A 527 12.91 -10.01 -10.08
C VAL A 527 12.42 -11.20 -9.29
N GLY A 528 12.39 -11.08 -7.97
CA GLY A 528 11.72 -12.05 -7.11
C GLY A 528 10.20 -11.91 -7.25
N VAL A 529 9.51 -12.98 -7.67
CA VAL A 529 8.07 -12.92 -8.02
C VAL A 529 7.15 -13.72 -7.08
N ALA A 530 7.70 -14.45 -6.12
CA ALA A 530 6.94 -15.24 -5.16
C ALA A 530 6.61 -14.41 -3.93
N HIS A 531 5.49 -13.70 -3.94
CA HIS A 531 5.06 -12.79 -2.87
C HIS A 531 3.88 -13.33 -2.07
N GLU A 532 2.99 -14.10 -2.72
CA GLU A 532 1.78 -14.61 -2.10
C GLU A 532 1.98 -16.02 -1.50
N LYS A 533 0.99 -16.46 -0.74
CA LYS A 533 1.09 -17.63 0.13
C LYS A 533 1.33 -18.95 -0.62
N HIS A 534 0.70 -19.12 -1.76
CA HIS A 534 0.74 -20.34 -2.54
C HIS A 534 1.55 -20.23 -3.84
N ASP A 535 2.24 -19.11 -4.08
CA ASP A 535 3.04 -18.85 -5.29
C ASP A 535 4.06 -19.93 -5.56
N ARG A 536 4.66 -20.49 -4.51
CA ARG A 536 5.65 -21.58 -4.62
C ARG A 536 5.12 -22.84 -5.33
N TYR A 537 3.80 -22.96 -5.50
CA TYR A 537 3.15 -24.10 -6.15
C TYR A 537 2.79 -23.82 -7.61
N LEU A 538 3.02 -22.60 -8.08
CA LEU A 538 2.73 -22.17 -9.44
C LEU A 538 3.91 -22.36 -10.39
N PRO A 539 3.68 -22.57 -11.69
CA PRO A 539 4.71 -22.46 -12.73
C PRO A 539 5.33 -21.07 -12.76
N ARG A 540 6.65 -21.00 -12.97
CA ARG A 540 7.40 -19.74 -12.90
C ARG A 540 6.94 -18.69 -13.91
N ASP A 541 6.63 -19.09 -15.13
CA ASP A 541 6.16 -18.19 -16.18
C ASP A 541 4.80 -17.56 -15.85
N LEU A 542 3.88 -18.33 -15.26
CA LEU A 542 2.62 -17.79 -14.78
C LEU A 542 2.82 -16.80 -13.62
N LEU A 543 3.78 -17.05 -12.73
CA LEU A 543 4.15 -16.08 -11.68
C LEU A 543 4.74 -14.80 -12.25
N LEU A 544 5.58 -14.89 -13.30
CA LEU A 544 6.12 -13.71 -13.97
C LEU A 544 5.01 -12.87 -14.60
N THR A 545 4.05 -13.51 -15.29
CA THR A 545 2.90 -12.81 -15.86
C THR A 545 2.03 -12.16 -14.79
N GLU A 546 1.77 -12.87 -13.69
CA GLU A 546 0.98 -12.36 -12.57
C GLU A 546 1.66 -11.16 -11.89
N HIS A 547 2.97 -11.25 -11.65
CA HIS A 547 3.76 -10.16 -11.09
C HIS A 547 3.75 -8.94 -12.01
N ALA A 548 3.94 -9.14 -13.31
CA ALA A 548 3.90 -8.06 -14.28
C ALA A 548 2.55 -7.34 -14.31
N ALA A 549 1.44 -8.09 -14.32
CA ALA A 549 0.09 -7.50 -14.28
C ALA A 549 -0.17 -6.68 -13.00
N ARG A 550 0.43 -7.10 -11.87
CA ARG A 550 0.25 -6.44 -10.57
C ARG A 550 1.13 -5.23 -10.37
N ALA A 551 2.39 -5.28 -10.83
CA ALA A 551 3.44 -4.35 -10.43
C ALA A 551 3.98 -3.46 -11.55
N LEU A 552 3.72 -3.78 -12.83
CA LEU A 552 4.31 -3.08 -13.96
C LEU A 552 3.24 -2.45 -14.87
N ASP A 553 3.47 -1.19 -15.25
CA ASP A 553 2.74 -0.54 -16.34
C ASP A 553 3.68 -0.36 -17.55
N VAL A 554 3.86 -1.43 -18.31
CA VAL A 554 4.74 -1.45 -19.49
C VAL A 554 4.29 -0.44 -20.55
N ALA A 555 2.98 -0.38 -20.82
CA ALA A 555 2.45 0.59 -21.78
C ALA A 555 2.67 2.04 -21.33
N GLY A 556 2.49 2.31 -20.03
CA GLY A 556 2.81 3.60 -19.43
C GLY A 556 4.29 3.94 -19.54
N ALA A 557 5.18 2.98 -19.30
CA ALA A 557 6.61 3.18 -19.45
C ALA A 557 7.01 3.59 -20.88
N TRP A 558 6.44 2.93 -21.92
CA TRP A 558 6.73 3.26 -23.32
C TRP A 558 6.20 4.65 -23.69
N ARG A 559 5.01 5.02 -23.28
CA ARG A 559 4.51 6.40 -23.45
C ARG A 559 5.44 7.44 -22.79
N VAL A 560 6.00 7.11 -21.63
CA VAL A 560 6.98 7.99 -20.95
C VAL A 560 8.27 8.09 -21.74
N ILE A 561 8.81 6.98 -22.23
CA ILE A 561 10.05 6.93 -23.04
C ILE A 561 9.88 7.77 -24.31
N GLU A 562 8.79 7.59 -25.05
CA GLU A 562 8.47 8.36 -26.26
C GLU A 562 8.39 9.86 -25.95
N ARG A 563 7.67 10.23 -24.89
CA ARG A 563 7.55 11.63 -24.46
C ARG A 563 8.91 12.25 -24.08
N LEU A 564 9.76 11.53 -23.32
CA LEU A 564 11.09 12.02 -22.95
C LEU A 564 11.96 12.31 -24.17
N ILE A 565 11.90 11.48 -25.21
CA ILE A 565 12.63 11.69 -26.46
C ILE A 565 12.09 12.93 -27.17
N GLU A 566 10.78 13.08 -27.32
CA GLU A 566 10.16 14.23 -27.98
C GLU A 566 10.44 15.56 -27.24
N GLU A 567 10.49 15.54 -25.92
CA GLU A 567 10.81 16.71 -25.09
C GLU A 567 12.28 17.12 -25.26
N GLU A 568 13.21 16.18 -25.27
CA GLU A 568 14.63 16.44 -25.54
C GLU A 568 14.87 16.97 -26.97
N GLU A 569 14.19 16.41 -27.98
CA GLU A 569 14.29 16.91 -29.34
C GLU A 569 13.76 18.35 -29.52
N ARG A 570 12.72 18.70 -28.75
CA ARG A 570 12.21 20.09 -28.73
C ARG A 570 13.19 21.03 -28.05
N HIS A 571 13.82 20.61 -26.97
CA HIS A 571 14.83 21.38 -26.25
C HIS A 571 16.05 21.68 -27.17
N ASP A 572 16.57 20.64 -27.85
CA ASP A 572 17.69 20.79 -28.81
C ASP A 572 17.39 21.73 -30.00
N ARG A 573 16.12 21.82 -30.42
CA ARG A 573 15.72 22.73 -31.53
C ARG A 573 15.52 24.18 -31.06
N ALA A 574 15.30 24.40 -29.77
CA ALA A 574 15.06 25.72 -29.17
C ALA A 574 16.35 26.41 -28.69
N GLY A 575 17.43 25.66 -28.40
CA GLY A 575 18.74 26.15 -28.01
C GLY A 575 19.70 26.21 -29.20
#